data_4efb9aa2327049853161453e9c3c91ae
#
_entry.id   4efb9aa2327049853161453e9c3c91ae
#
_cell.length_a   1.000
_cell.length_b   1.000
_cell.length_c   1.000
_cell.angle_alpha   90.00
_cell.angle_beta   90.00
_cell.angle_gamma   90.00
#
_symmetry.space_group_name_H-M   'P 1'
#
loop_
_entity.id
_entity.type
_entity.pdbx_description
1 polymer ?
#
loop_
_entity_poly.entity_id
_entity_poly.type
_entity_poly.pdbx_seq_one_letter_code
_entity_poly.pdbx_strand_id
1 'polypeptide(L)'
;DNADTDVIEGLTFNILSTTEPDESVVLNLASNRGTLATKITAFVAAYNSAMAAANSHVGENAGLLSGDSIIGTVQRALRGVANYRETSGGIKALTDLGIEIDKQGVMSFDTSKFYSLTNAKIDDAFTFFGSTSTGFGATYSQIDALSNPFSGSLQRQQSDYDRADSRLTRQIEIMAERVTQMQATLSARLQLADTLLAQLEGQQKMLHDSCPC
;
A
#
# COMPACT_ATOMS: atom_id res chain seq x y z
N ASP A 1 -19.91 -21.70 39.22
CA ASP A 1 -18.83 -21.39 38.27
C ASP A 1 -17.93 -20.37 38.92
N ASN A 2 -16.61 -20.61 38.97
CA ASN A 2 -15.67 -19.74 39.69
C ASN A 2 -15.06 -18.64 38.79
N ALA A 3 -15.53 -18.52 37.58
CA ALA A 3 -15.09 -17.49 36.62
C ALA A 3 -16.25 -16.52 36.38
N ASP A 4 -16.04 -15.26 36.70
CA ASP A 4 -16.99 -14.20 36.40
C ASP A 4 -16.40 -13.31 35.28
N THR A 5 -17.13 -13.22 34.17
CA THR A 5 -16.73 -12.48 32.96
C THR A 5 -17.57 -11.21 32.75
N ASP A 6 -18.61 -11.01 33.57
CA ASP A 6 -19.63 -9.97 33.31
C ASP A 6 -19.44 -8.69 34.14
N VAL A 7 -18.51 -8.68 35.12
CA VAL A 7 -18.30 -7.51 36.00
C VAL A 7 -17.55 -6.39 35.29
N ILE A 8 -16.57 -6.73 34.47
CA ILE A 8 -15.81 -5.75 33.65
C ILE A 8 -15.57 -6.39 32.30
N GLU A 9 -16.07 -5.77 31.23
CA GLU A 9 -15.92 -6.24 29.86
C GLU A 9 -14.42 -6.40 29.49
N GLY A 10 -14.04 -7.60 29.05
CA GLY A 10 -12.66 -7.92 28.67
C GLY A 10 -11.77 -8.38 29.84
N LEU A 11 -12.29 -8.54 31.04
CA LEU A 11 -11.55 -9.06 32.20
C LEU A 11 -12.24 -10.29 32.76
N THR A 12 -11.47 -11.37 32.96
CA THR A 12 -11.94 -12.62 33.55
C THR A 12 -11.33 -12.78 34.94
N PHE A 13 -12.16 -12.93 35.97
CA PHE A 13 -11.72 -13.21 37.34
C PHE A 13 -11.88 -14.69 37.64
N ASN A 14 -10.82 -15.32 38.14
CA ASN A 14 -10.89 -16.65 38.72
C ASN A 14 -10.81 -16.55 40.23
N ILE A 15 -11.88 -16.92 40.92
CA ILE A 15 -11.93 -16.95 42.39
C ILE A 15 -11.29 -18.25 42.84
N LEU A 16 -10.14 -18.15 43.51
CA LEU A 16 -9.36 -19.31 43.97
C LEU A 16 -9.75 -19.79 45.37
N SER A 17 -10.25 -18.86 46.22
CA SER A 17 -10.71 -19.17 47.59
C SER A 17 -11.72 -18.12 48.06
N THR A 18 -12.49 -18.45 49.06
CA THR A 18 -13.38 -17.51 49.78
C THR A 18 -12.57 -16.71 50.78
N THR A 19 -12.94 -15.39 50.93
CA THR A 19 -12.39 -14.53 51.98
C THR A 19 -12.93 -14.91 53.36
N GLU A 20 -12.18 -14.55 54.41
CA GLU A 20 -12.65 -14.63 55.78
C GLU A 20 -13.86 -13.67 56.01
N PRO A 21 -14.70 -13.94 57.04
CA PRO A 21 -15.74 -12.96 57.41
C PRO A 21 -15.16 -11.60 57.72
N ASP A 22 -15.75 -10.54 57.14
CA ASP A 22 -15.30 -9.13 57.21
C ASP A 22 -14.02 -8.77 56.45
N GLU A 23 -13.46 -9.69 55.65
CA GLU A 23 -12.36 -9.41 54.73
C GLU A 23 -12.88 -8.95 53.34
N SER A 24 -12.30 -7.87 52.82
CA SER A 24 -12.58 -7.38 51.47
C SER A 24 -11.30 -7.37 50.62
N VAL A 25 -11.39 -7.85 49.39
CA VAL A 25 -10.30 -7.75 48.41
C VAL A 25 -10.53 -6.55 47.52
N VAL A 26 -9.57 -5.62 47.53
CA VAL A 26 -9.60 -4.44 46.63
C VAL A 26 -8.77 -4.72 45.40
N LEU A 27 -9.42 -4.76 44.26
CA LEU A 27 -8.75 -4.89 42.94
C LEU A 27 -8.50 -3.47 42.40
N ASN A 28 -7.23 -3.12 42.22
CA ASN A 28 -6.84 -1.89 41.52
C ASN A 28 -6.50 -2.24 40.07
N LEU A 29 -7.37 -1.82 39.15
CA LEU A 29 -7.11 -1.92 37.73
C LEU A 29 -6.47 -0.60 37.25
N ALA A 30 -5.26 -0.66 36.72
CA ALA A 30 -4.58 0.48 36.14
C ALA A 30 -4.33 0.25 34.65
N SER A 31 -4.55 1.30 33.86
CA SER A 31 -4.24 1.27 32.43
C SER A 31 -2.77 0.93 32.19
N ASN A 32 -2.46 -0.04 31.32
CA ASN A 32 -1.08 -0.40 31.03
C ASN A 32 -0.46 0.64 30.07
N ARG A 33 0.05 1.73 30.66
CA ARG A 33 0.70 2.84 29.96
C ARG A 33 1.87 2.38 29.10
N GLY A 34 2.66 1.38 29.56
CA GLY A 34 3.78 0.84 28.83
C GLY A 34 3.36 0.12 27.55
N THR A 35 2.29 -0.69 27.63
CA THR A 35 1.73 -1.34 26.44
C THR A 35 1.21 -0.33 25.43
N LEU A 36 0.53 0.73 25.87
CA LEU A 36 0.05 1.79 25.00
C LEU A 36 1.22 2.52 24.32
N ALA A 37 2.28 2.87 25.07
CA ALA A 37 3.49 3.50 24.52
C ALA A 37 4.14 2.61 23.45
N THR A 38 4.23 1.29 23.68
CA THR A 38 4.76 0.33 22.71
C THR A 38 3.92 0.30 21.43
N LYS A 39 2.60 0.30 21.54
CA LYS A 39 1.70 0.33 20.38
C LYS A 39 1.80 1.65 19.60
N ILE A 40 1.92 2.78 20.29
CA ILE A 40 2.15 4.10 19.66
C ILE A 40 3.49 4.08 18.89
N THR A 41 4.56 3.56 19.50
CA THR A 41 5.87 3.45 18.84
C THR A 41 5.79 2.63 17.57
N ALA A 42 5.10 1.48 17.62
CA ALA A 42 4.90 0.64 16.45
C ALA A 42 4.07 1.34 15.35
N PHE A 43 3.03 2.07 15.75
CA PHE A 43 2.23 2.88 14.83
C PHE A 43 3.07 3.95 14.13
N VAL A 44 3.86 4.72 14.89
CA VAL A 44 4.76 5.77 14.35
C VAL A 44 5.76 5.17 13.36
N ALA A 45 6.37 4.03 13.70
CA ALA A 45 7.30 3.34 12.79
C ALA A 45 6.62 2.89 11.49
N ALA A 46 5.44 2.28 11.58
CA ALA A 46 4.67 1.83 10.42
C ALA A 46 4.24 3.01 9.52
N TYR A 47 3.76 4.10 10.13
CA TYR A 47 3.41 5.32 9.42
C TYR A 47 4.62 5.90 8.66
N ASN A 48 5.77 6.04 9.32
CA ASN A 48 6.98 6.56 8.70
C ASN A 48 7.47 5.68 7.56
N SER A 49 7.40 4.35 7.71
CA SER A 49 7.74 3.42 6.63
C SER A 49 6.83 3.59 5.42
N ALA A 50 5.53 3.72 5.62
CA ALA A 50 4.57 3.95 4.55
C ALA A 50 4.78 5.31 3.86
N MET A 51 5.04 6.37 4.65
CA MET A 51 5.33 7.70 4.12
C MET A 51 6.65 7.72 3.32
N ALA A 52 7.69 7.07 3.83
CA ALA A 52 8.98 6.95 3.13
C ALA A 52 8.83 6.20 1.80
N ALA A 53 8.08 5.09 1.79
CA ALA A 53 7.79 4.35 0.57
C ALA A 53 7.04 5.21 -0.46
N ALA A 54 6.04 5.99 -0.04
CA ALA A 54 5.34 6.91 -0.94
C ALA A 54 6.26 8.03 -1.44
N ASN A 55 7.09 8.61 -0.56
CA ASN A 55 7.99 9.70 -0.91
C ASN A 55 9.12 9.27 -1.86
N SER A 56 9.54 8.00 -1.86
CA SER A 56 10.54 7.48 -2.81
C SER A 56 10.11 7.54 -4.27
N HIS A 57 8.83 7.81 -4.53
CA HIS A 57 8.26 7.96 -5.87
C HIS A 57 7.95 9.43 -6.23
N VAL A 58 8.46 10.39 -5.45
CA VAL A 58 8.23 11.82 -5.64
C VAL A 58 9.57 12.57 -5.73
N GLY A 59 9.67 13.53 -6.64
CA GLY A 59 10.85 14.39 -6.78
C GLY A 59 11.78 13.99 -7.92
N GLU A 60 12.96 14.57 -7.94
CA GLU A 60 13.94 14.48 -9.04
C GLU A 60 14.51 13.07 -9.27
N ASN A 61 14.61 12.28 -8.17
CA ASN A 61 15.07 10.88 -8.20
C ASN A 61 13.92 9.89 -7.95
N ALA A 62 12.72 10.24 -8.41
CA ALA A 62 11.54 9.44 -8.17
C ALA A 62 11.61 8.06 -8.85
N GLY A 63 11.11 7.03 -8.15
CA GLY A 63 11.03 5.66 -8.66
C GLY A 63 10.01 5.48 -9.78
N LEU A 64 9.79 4.23 -10.17
CA LEU A 64 8.96 3.82 -11.33
C LEU A 64 7.51 4.36 -11.30
N LEU A 65 6.95 4.64 -10.12
CA LEU A 65 5.60 5.18 -9.96
C LEU A 65 5.56 6.71 -9.95
N SER A 66 6.63 7.37 -10.43
CA SER A 66 6.67 8.84 -10.52
C SER A 66 5.54 9.34 -11.41
N GLY A 67 4.77 10.30 -10.88
CA GLY A 67 3.61 10.85 -11.59
C GLY A 67 2.33 10.01 -11.49
N ASP A 68 2.37 8.84 -10.88
CA ASP A 68 1.15 8.07 -10.64
C ASP A 68 0.29 8.70 -9.55
N SER A 69 -0.99 8.87 -9.84
CA SER A 69 -1.97 9.45 -8.94
C SER A 69 -2.17 8.68 -7.64
N ILE A 70 -1.85 7.37 -7.63
CA ILE A 70 -1.96 6.52 -6.46
C ILE A 70 -1.04 7.00 -5.33
N ILE A 71 0.17 7.47 -5.67
CA ILE A 71 1.12 8.01 -4.68
C ILE A 71 0.53 9.20 -3.95
N GLY A 72 -0.06 10.15 -4.69
CA GLY A 72 -0.76 11.28 -4.09
C GLY A 72 -1.97 10.89 -3.25
N THR A 73 -2.65 9.80 -3.61
CA THR A 73 -3.78 9.26 -2.84
C THR A 73 -3.31 8.65 -1.53
N VAL A 74 -2.24 7.85 -1.54
CA VAL A 74 -1.60 7.29 -0.33
C VAL A 74 -1.13 8.39 0.60
N GLN A 75 -0.39 9.38 0.08
CA GLN A 75 0.08 10.51 0.89
C GLN A 75 -1.06 11.30 1.53
N ARG A 76 -2.16 11.54 0.81
CA ARG A 76 -3.33 12.24 1.37
C ARG A 76 -3.99 11.45 2.48
N ALA A 77 -4.15 10.14 2.33
CA ALA A 77 -4.73 9.30 3.36
C ALA A 77 -3.84 9.25 4.61
N LEU A 78 -2.53 9.07 4.46
CA LEU A 78 -1.60 9.11 5.58
C LEU A 78 -1.64 10.45 6.31
N ARG A 79 -1.65 11.57 5.58
CA ARG A 79 -1.81 12.91 6.18
C ARG A 79 -3.18 13.09 6.85
N GLY A 80 -4.24 12.47 6.30
CA GLY A 80 -5.57 12.45 6.93
C GLY A 80 -5.53 11.79 8.29
N VAL A 81 -4.88 10.62 8.40
CA VAL A 81 -4.65 9.93 9.68
C VAL A 81 -3.83 10.79 10.63
N ALA A 82 -2.74 11.39 10.15
CA ALA A 82 -1.85 12.23 10.94
C ALA A 82 -2.52 13.48 11.50
N ASN A 83 -3.44 14.07 10.73
CA ASN A 83 -4.16 15.30 11.07
C ASN A 83 -5.52 15.04 11.76
N TYR A 84 -5.82 13.80 12.13
CA TYR A 84 -7.07 13.49 12.81
C TYR A 84 -7.22 14.32 14.08
N ARG A 85 -8.43 14.84 14.28
CA ARG A 85 -8.78 15.61 15.47
C ARG A 85 -10.14 15.19 16.00
N GLU A 86 -10.21 15.02 17.31
CA GLU A 86 -11.46 14.81 18.03
C GLU A 86 -12.01 16.18 18.51
N THR A 87 -13.32 16.30 18.49
CA THR A 87 -13.99 17.55 18.91
C THR A 87 -14.26 17.60 20.41
N SER A 88 -14.34 16.44 21.06
CA SER A 88 -14.64 16.27 22.49
C SER A 88 -13.53 15.49 23.21
N GLY A 89 -13.55 15.45 24.51
CA GLY A 89 -12.58 14.73 25.34
C GLY A 89 -11.34 15.53 25.71
N GLY A 90 -10.53 14.95 26.57
CA GLY A 90 -9.32 15.55 27.10
C GLY A 90 -8.09 15.42 26.20
N ILE A 91 -8.11 14.48 25.26
CA ILE A 91 -7.14 14.32 24.15
C ILE A 91 -7.87 14.61 22.85
N LYS A 92 -7.38 15.56 22.08
CA LYS A 92 -8.01 15.99 20.82
C LYS A 92 -7.19 15.71 19.59
N ALA A 93 -5.90 15.47 19.73
CA ALA A 93 -4.98 15.23 18.64
C ALA A 93 -3.81 14.32 19.07
N LEU A 94 -3.13 13.75 18.11
CA LEU A 94 -1.92 12.95 18.35
C LEU A 94 -0.83 13.76 19.09
N THR A 95 -0.76 15.07 18.87
CA THR A 95 0.19 15.98 19.54
C THR A 95 -0.01 16.06 21.05
N ASP A 96 -1.23 15.84 21.54
CA ASP A 96 -1.52 15.83 22.98
C ASP A 96 -0.93 14.60 23.67
N LEU A 97 -0.66 13.54 22.89
CA LEU A 97 -0.01 12.31 23.34
C LEU A 97 1.51 12.33 23.17
N GLY A 98 2.10 13.44 22.68
CA GLY A 98 3.52 13.54 22.40
C GLY A 98 3.92 13.02 21.01
N ILE A 99 2.97 12.81 20.10
CA ILE A 99 3.26 12.46 18.72
C ILE A 99 3.29 13.75 17.90
N GLU A 100 4.44 14.08 17.34
CA GLU A 100 4.65 15.28 16.52
C GLU A 100 4.92 14.90 15.07
N ILE A 101 4.58 15.80 14.15
CA ILE A 101 4.74 15.58 12.71
C ILE A 101 5.50 16.79 12.17
N ASP A 102 6.60 16.51 11.48
CA ASP A 102 7.41 17.55 10.87
C ASP A 102 6.84 18.02 9.50
N LYS A 103 7.50 19.02 8.90
CA LYS A 103 7.10 19.57 7.60
C LYS A 103 7.22 18.57 6.45
N GLN A 104 8.03 17.54 6.61
CA GLN A 104 8.24 16.45 5.68
C GLN A 104 7.19 15.34 5.83
N GLY A 105 6.37 15.43 6.89
CA GLY A 105 5.34 14.44 7.20
C GLY A 105 5.86 13.24 7.98
N VAL A 106 7.04 13.35 8.60
CA VAL A 106 7.62 12.31 9.44
C VAL A 106 7.08 12.47 10.86
N MET A 107 6.58 11.37 11.43
CA MET A 107 6.13 11.32 12.82
C MET A 107 7.28 11.04 13.78
N SER A 108 7.26 11.69 14.93
CA SER A 108 8.10 11.38 16.08
C SER A 108 7.24 11.17 17.32
N PHE A 109 7.71 10.35 18.26
CA PHE A 109 7.01 10.09 19.52
C PHE A 109 7.90 10.45 20.69
N ASP A 110 7.52 11.49 21.42
CA ASP A 110 8.14 11.89 22.68
C ASP A 110 7.57 11.06 23.83
N THR A 111 8.28 9.99 24.19
CA THR A 111 7.91 9.11 25.29
C THR A 111 7.93 9.82 26.64
N SER A 112 8.81 10.81 26.83
CA SER A 112 8.89 11.57 28.09
C SER A 112 7.63 12.40 28.29
N LYS A 113 7.16 13.08 27.25
CA LYS A 113 5.89 13.81 27.25
C LYS A 113 4.70 12.88 27.52
N PHE A 114 4.68 11.71 26.88
CA PHE A 114 3.63 10.71 27.09
C PHE A 114 3.61 10.19 28.55
N TYR A 115 4.77 9.84 29.11
CA TYR A 115 4.85 9.34 30.49
C TYR A 115 4.57 10.41 31.53
N SER A 116 4.68 11.70 31.20
CA SER A 116 4.30 12.80 32.08
C SER A 116 2.78 13.07 32.16
N LEU A 117 1.98 12.44 31.29
CA LEU A 117 0.53 12.59 31.30
C LEU A 117 -0.06 12.04 32.61
N THR A 118 -1.12 12.66 33.11
CA THR A 118 -1.88 12.14 34.25
C THR A 118 -2.66 10.88 33.90
N ASN A 119 -3.10 10.11 34.90
CA ASN A 119 -3.93 8.93 34.65
C ASN A 119 -5.22 9.28 33.88
N ALA A 120 -5.88 10.38 34.28
CA ALA A 120 -7.07 10.85 33.57
C ALA A 120 -6.80 11.15 32.10
N LYS A 121 -5.63 11.71 31.74
CA LYS A 121 -5.23 11.89 30.34
C LYS A 121 -4.96 10.58 29.60
N ILE A 122 -4.49 9.56 30.30
CA ILE A 122 -4.32 8.22 29.71
C ILE A 122 -5.67 7.57 29.45
N ASP A 123 -6.65 7.73 30.34
CA ASP A 123 -8.02 7.25 30.12
C ASP A 123 -8.69 8.00 28.95
N ASP A 124 -8.49 9.31 28.87
CA ASP A 124 -8.88 10.11 27.70
C ASP A 124 -8.20 9.62 26.40
N ALA A 125 -6.95 9.15 26.47
CA ALA A 125 -6.23 8.60 25.31
C ALA A 125 -6.90 7.31 24.81
N PHE A 126 -7.36 6.43 25.67
CA PHE A 126 -8.12 5.24 25.22
C PHE A 126 -9.43 5.65 24.55
N THR A 127 -10.13 6.65 25.09
CA THR A 127 -11.34 7.21 24.47
C THR A 127 -11.03 7.84 23.12
N PHE A 128 -9.93 8.59 23.00
CA PHE A 128 -9.46 9.18 21.75
C PHE A 128 -9.14 8.11 20.68
N PHE A 129 -8.42 7.06 21.07
CA PHE A 129 -8.13 5.97 20.12
C PHE A 129 -9.39 5.23 19.70
N GLY A 130 -10.35 5.06 20.59
CA GLY A 130 -11.64 4.47 20.29
C GLY A 130 -11.56 3.04 19.77
N SER A 131 -12.37 2.73 18.78
CA SER A 131 -12.45 1.44 18.10
C SER A 131 -12.24 1.59 16.59
N THR A 132 -12.34 0.52 15.82
CA THR A 132 -12.31 0.57 14.35
C THR A 132 -13.43 1.40 13.71
N SER A 133 -14.46 1.76 14.49
CA SER A 133 -15.61 2.57 14.04
C SER A 133 -15.75 3.92 14.76
N THR A 134 -14.96 4.18 15.79
CA THR A 134 -15.04 5.39 16.60
C THR A 134 -13.67 5.99 16.88
N GLY A 135 -13.62 7.29 17.15
CA GLY A 135 -12.39 7.99 17.49
C GLY A 135 -11.33 7.91 16.39
N PHE A 136 -10.07 8.01 16.79
CA PHE A 136 -8.94 7.87 15.88
C PHE A 136 -8.95 6.52 15.13
N GLY A 137 -9.40 5.44 15.77
CA GLY A 137 -9.48 4.11 15.17
C GLY A 137 -10.38 4.06 13.93
N ALA A 138 -11.38 4.95 13.81
CA ALA A 138 -12.21 5.05 12.60
C ALA A 138 -11.41 5.44 11.34
N THR A 139 -10.21 6.03 11.49
CA THR A 139 -9.31 6.30 10.36
C THR A 139 -8.81 5.01 9.69
N TYR A 140 -8.93 3.85 10.37
CA TYR A 140 -8.66 2.54 9.80
C TYR A 140 -9.38 2.32 8.47
N SER A 141 -10.64 2.75 8.38
CA SER A 141 -11.43 2.61 7.15
C SER A 141 -10.80 3.29 5.93
N GLN A 142 -10.11 4.41 6.12
CA GLN A 142 -9.41 5.13 5.06
C GLN A 142 -8.16 4.34 4.59
N ILE A 143 -7.45 3.76 5.53
CA ILE A 143 -6.28 2.92 5.22
C ILE A 143 -6.70 1.60 4.58
N ASP A 144 -7.77 0.96 5.10
CA ASP A 144 -8.32 -0.26 4.52
C ASP A 144 -8.80 -0.05 3.07
N ALA A 145 -9.47 1.06 2.79
CA ALA A 145 -9.87 1.42 1.42
C ALA A 145 -8.71 1.53 0.43
N LEU A 146 -7.49 1.79 0.92
CA LEU A 146 -6.27 1.80 0.11
C LEU A 146 -5.61 0.42 0.03
N SER A 147 -5.41 -0.23 1.19
CA SER A 147 -4.53 -1.39 1.35
C SER A 147 -5.23 -2.73 1.37
N ASN A 148 -6.56 -2.77 1.35
CA ASN A 148 -7.31 -4.02 1.35
C ASN A 148 -6.91 -4.90 0.16
N PRO A 149 -6.46 -6.17 0.39
CA PRO A 149 -5.93 -7.03 -0.67
C PRO A 149 -6.96 -7.47 -1.70
N PHE A 150 -8.26 -7.28 -1.44
CA PHE A 150 -9.35 -7.69 -2.34
C PHE A 150 -10.03 -6.49 -3.02
N SER A 151 -10.15 -5.38 -2.32
CA SER A 151 -10.96 -4.23 -2.77
C SER A 151 -10.25 -2.88 -2.67
N GLY A 152 -9.03 -2.84 -2.15
CA GLY A 152 -8.26 -1.62 -1.97
C GLY A 152 -7.85 -0.97 -3.29
N SER A 153 -7.60 0.32 -3.25
CA SER A 153 -7.19 1.08 -4.43
C SER A 153 -5.85 0.62 -5.00
N LEU A 154 -4.90 0.23 -4.14
CA LEU A 154 -3.61 -0.32 -4.55
C LEU A 154 -3.78 -1.63 -5.33
N GLN A 155 -4.62 -2.54 -4.85
CA GLN A 155 -4.91 -3.80 -5.53
C GLN A 155 -5.57 -3.57 -6.90
N ARG A 156 -6.51 -2.63 -6.98
CA ARG A 156 -7.13 -2.27 -8.28
C ARG A 156 -6.11 -1.73 -9.26
N GLN A 157 -5.25 -0.82 -8.81
CA GLN A 157 -4.17 -0.27 -9.64
C GLN A 157 -3.22 -1.34 -10.15
N GLN A 158 -2.80 -2.26 -9.29
CA GLN A 158 -1.98 -3.41 -9.70
C GLN A 158 -2.68 -4.27 -10.75
N SER A 159 -3.96 -4.60 -10.54
CA SER A 159 -4.74 -5.36 -11.52
C SER A 159 -4.87 -4.66 -12.88
N ASP A 160 -4.94 -3.32 -12.88
CA ASP A 160 -5.00 -2.54 -14.12
C ASP A 160 -3.67 -2.58 -14.87
N TYR A 161 -2.53 -2.53 -14.16
CA TYR A 161 -1.21 -2.71 -14.75
C TYR A 161 -1.03 -4.12 -15.33
N ASP A 162 -1.42 -5.17 -14.60
CA ASP A 162 -1.35 -6.55 -15.07
C ASP A 162 -2.17 -6.76 -16.36
N ARG A 163 -3.35 -6.13 -16.44
CA ARG A 163 -4.18 -6.15 -17.66
C ARG A 163 -3.55 -5.38 -18.81
N ALA A 164 -2.92 -4.24 -18.51
CA ALA A 164 -2.23 -3.44 -19.52
C ALA A 164 -1.03 -4.20 -20.07
N ASP A 165 -0.24 -4.83 -19.22
CA ASP A 165 0.92 -5.65 -19.58
C ASP A 165 0.51 -6.84 -20.45
N SER A 166 -0.52 -7.59 -20.06
CA SER A 166 -1.08 -8.69 -20.84
C SER A 166 -1.58 -8.25 -22.22
N ARG A 167 -2.13 -7.03 -22.33
CA ARG A 167 -2.56 -6.47 -23.61
C ARG A 167 -1.37 -6.09 -24.50
N LEU A 168 -0.33 -5.47 -23.92
CA LEU A 168 0.88 -5.11 -24.63
C LEU A 168 1.63 -6.34 -25.12
N THR A 169 1.75 -7.37 -24.30
CA THR A 169 2.36 -8.66 -24.69
C THR A 169 1.67 -9.24 -25.92
N ARG A 170 0.34 -9.31 -25.92
CA ARG A 170 -0.42 -9.79 -27.09
C ARG A 170 -0.22 -8.91 -28.32
N GLN A 171 -0.11 -7.61 -28.17
CA GLN A 171 0.17 -6.71 -29.30
C GLN A 171 1.57 -6.97 -29.88
N ILE A 172 2.57 -7.20 -29.05
CA ILE A 172 3.94 -7.55 -29.47
C ILE A 172 3.92 -8.86 -30.22
N GLU A 173 3.23 -9.90 -29.74
CA GLU A 173 3.09 -11.19 -30.43
C GLU A 173 2.47 -11.04 -31.83
N ILE A 174 1.36 -10.30 -31.93
CA ILE A 174 0.71 -10.03 -33.22
C ILE A 174 1.64 -9.26 -34.18
N MET A 175 2.39 -8.29 -33.67
CA MET A 175 3.34 -7.53 -34.47
C MET A 175 4.50 -8.42 -34.95
N ALA A 176 5.03 -9.27 -34.07
CA ALA A 176 6.10 -10.22 -34.42
C ALA A 176 5.64 -11.20 -35.52
N GLU A 177 4.41 -11.71 -35.41
CA GLU A 177 3.85 -12.58 -36.49
C GLU A 177 3.70 -11.83 -37.82
N ARG A 178 3.20 -10.57 -37.78
CA ARG A 178 3.12 -9.73 -39.00
C ARG A 178 4.49 -9.49 -39.64
N VAL A 179 5.52 -9.21 -38.83
CA VAL A 179 6.89 -9.04 -39.33
C VAL A 179 7.38 -10.33 -40.01
N THR A 180 7.16 -11.48 -39.39
CA THR A 180 7.51 -12.78 -39.94
C THR A 180 6.80 -13.03 -41.28
N GLN A 181 5.51 -12.76 -41.40
CA GLN A 181 4.74 -12.88 -42.61
C GLN A 181 5.23 -11.92 -43.72
N MET A 182 5.56 -10.67 -43.35
CA MET A 182 6.14 -9.71 -44.29
C MET A 182 7.49 -10.17 -44.82
N GLN A 183 8.36 -10.68 -43.92
CA GLN A 183 9.66 -11.23 -44.32
C GLN A 183 9.51 -12.42 -45.30
N ALA A 184 8.61 -13.35 -45.01
CA ALA A 184 8.31 -14.48 -45.88
C ALA A 184 7.80 -14.02 -47.26
N THR A 185 6.87 -13.06 -47.28
CA THR A 185 6.33 -12.50 -48.52
C THR A 185 7.39 -11.78 -49.31
N LEU A 186 8.26 -11.00 -48.67
CA LEU A 186 9.37 -10.31 -49.33
C LEU A 186 10.38 -11.30 -49.92
N SER A 187 10.77 -12.33 -49.17
CA SER A 187 11.65 -13.38 -49.63
C SER A 187 11.07 -14.10 -50.85
N ALA A 188 9.78 -14.44 -50.85
CA ALA A 188 9.12 -15.08 -52.00
C ALA A 188 9.13 -14.17 -53.24
N ARG A 189 8.88 -12.87 -53.09
CA ARG A 189 8.93 -11.88 -54.19
C ARG A 189 10.34 -11.73 -54.74
N LEU A 190 11.38 -11.70 -53.88
CA LEU A 190 12.77 -11.65 -54.33
C LEU A 190 13.15 -12.91 -55.11
N GLN A 191 12.80 -14.11 -54.64
CA GLN A 191 13.03 -15.35 -55.34
C GLN A 191 12.34 -15.38 -56.71
N LEU A 192 11.10 -14.86 -56.78
CA LEU A 192 10.41 -14.74 -58.09
C LEU A 192 11.12 -13.78 -59.02
N ALA A 193 11.60 -12.65 -58.52
CA ALA A 193 12.36 -11.67 -59.31
C ALA A 193 13.67 -12.26 -59.82
N ASP A 194 14.41 -12.99 -58.97
CA ASP A 194 15.65 -13.70 -59.38
C ASP A 194 15.38 -14.76 -60.45
N THR A 195 14.28 -15.49 -60.36
CA THR A 195 13.87 -16.48 -61.37
C THR A 195 13.55 -15.81 -62.71
N LEU A 196 12.83 -14.68 -62.67
CA LEU A 196 12.53 -13.94 -63.91
C LEU A 196 13.77 -13.33 -64.54
N LEU A 197 14.71 -12.81 -63.73
CA LEU A 197 16.00 -12.32 -64.24
C LEU A 197 16.79 -13.43 -64.91
N ALA A 198 16.89 -14.59 -64.26
CA ALA A 198 17.58 -15.77 -64.91
C ALA A 198 16.92 -16.20 -66.19
N GLN A 199 15.58 -16.15 -66.32
CA GLN A 199 14.87 -16.43 -67.55
C GLN A 199 15.19 -15.40 -68.65
N LEU A 200 15.22 -14.12 -68.33
CA LEU A 200 15.54 -13.03 -69.26
C LEU A 200 17.01 -13.14 -69.78
N GLU A 201 17.93 -13.38 -68.82
CA GLU A 201 19.35 -13.65 -69.21
C GLU A 201 19.50 -14.86 -70.16
N GLY A 202 18.75 -15.93 -69.87
CA GLY A 202 18.70 -17.11 -70.75
C GLY A 202 18.15 -16.78 -72.15
N GLN A 203 17.07 -15.97 -72.21
CA GLN A 203 16.53 -15.51 -73.52
C GLN A 203 17.49 -14.60 -74.25
N GLN A 204 18.17 -13.67 -73.57
CA GLN A 204 19.18 -12.80 -74.19
C GLN A 204 20.34 -13.61 -74.75
N LYS A 205 20.82 -14.62 -74.05
CA LYS A 205 21.89 -15.51 -74.53
C LYS A 205 21.47 -16.26 -75.73
N MET A 206 20.26 -16.84 -75.80
CA MET A 206 19.73 -17.50 -76.94
C MET A 206 19.61 -16.59 -78.19
N LEU A 207 19.19 -15.34 -77.98
CA LEU A 207 19.13 -14.33 -79.06
C LEU A 207 20.53 -13.95 -79.55
N HIS A 208 21.50 -13.84 -78.67
CA HIS A 208 22.89 -13.55 -79.05
C HIS A 208 23.53 -14.70 -79.81
N ASP A 209 23.29 -15.95 -79.42
CA ASP A 209 23.82 -17.17 -80.05
C ASP A 209 23.09 -17.45 -81.34
N SER A 210 21.92 -16.95 -81.64
CA SER A 210 21.12 -17.15 -82.86
C SER A 210 21.32 -16.06 -83.90
N CYS A 211 22.10 -15.00 -83.67
CA CYS A 211 22.54 -14.01 -84.67
C CYS A 211 24.05 -14.07 -84.84
N PRO A 212 24.58 -15.02 -85.66
CA PRO A 212 25.95 -14.95 -86.08
C PRO A 212 26.05 -13.84 -87.16
N CYS A 213 26.85 -12.81 -86.85
CA CYS A 213 27.29 -11.82 -87.83
C CYS A 213 28.21 -12.49 -88.90
#